data_e037adb0071ad0da42943c861d11982c
#
_entry.id   e037adb0071ad0da42943c861d11982c
#
_cell.length_a   1.000
_cell.length_b   1.000
_cell.length_c   1.000
_cell.angle_alpha   90.00
_cell.angle_beta   90.00
_cell.angle_gamma   90.00
#
_symmetry.space_group_name_H-M   'P 1'
#
loop_
_entity.id
_entity.type
_entity.pdbx_description
1 polymer ?
#
loop_
_entity_poly.entity_id
_entity_poly.type
_entity_poly.pdbx_seq_one_letter_code
_entity_poly.pdbx_strand_id
1 'polypeptide(L)'
;GNIHAREYMTAQLCMAQIESYLKNYNGSVKGVKVKNVLNKMAVHYIPMANPDGTTISQFGISKIRDKKLRKALYKMSGASHTATWKANARGVDLNRNSNSHFKANHGGKRGSEGFSGTSAASEPETKAIAGLLKQLKNNKTLKGVVNYHAMGSIVFGSGGSGKVKKETQKMYRLARKITGYASGDSYGSSSGPSVGSMRDYVMEKIKSPCITLEIGVAGCPLPISQFSSIWRKNESLVLREAKLLL
;
A
#
# COMPACT_ATOMS: atom_id res chain seq x y z
N GLY A 1 -4.08 0.65 -1.11
CA GLY A 1 -4.09 -0.53 -0.22
C GLY A 1 -3.92 -1.84 -0.96
N ASN A 2 -3.73 -2.90 -0.20
CA ASN A 2 -3.77 -4.29 -0.66
C ASN A 2 -2.82 -4.63 -1.82
N ILE A 3 -1.60 -4.13 -1.74
CA ILE A 3 -0.54 -4.50 -2.68
C ILE A 3 -0.06 -5.94 -2.42
N HIS A 4 -0.02 -6.36 -1.16
CA HIS A 4 0.15 -7.77 -0.80
C HIS A 4 -1.21 -8.45 -0.63
N ALA A 5 -1.35 -9.62 -1.21
CA ALA A 5 -2.62 -10.36 -1.32
C ALA A 5 -3.34 -10.58 0.03
N ARG A 6 -2.60 -10.96 1.06
CA ARG A 6 -3.12 -11.27 2.42
C ARG A 6 -3.48 -10.04 3.26
N GLU A 7 -3.22 -8.82 2.76
CA GLU A 7 -3.41 -7.57 3.51
C GLU A 7 -4.73 -6.86 3.17
N TYR A 8 -5.78 -7.63 2.85
CA TYR A 8 -7.07 -7.09 2.34
C TYR A 8 -7.85 -6.26 3.36
N MET A 9 -7.49 -6.26 4.66
CA MET A 9 -8.00 -5.31 5.64
C MET A 9 -7.71 -3.85 5.23
N THR A 10 -6.61 -3.62 4.52
CA THR A 10 -6.25 -2.31 3.98
C THR A 10 -7.22 -1.82 2.90
N ALA A 11 -7.78 -2.74 2.09
CA ALA A 11 -8.84 -2.40 1.14
C ALA A 11 -10.12 -2.01 1.86
N GLN A 12 -10.51 -2.74 2.90
CA GLN A 12 -11.68 -2.41 3.73
C GLN A 12 -11.51 -1.04 4.39
N LEU A 13 -10.32 -0.72 4.91
CA LEU A 13 -10.01 0.59 5.48
C LEU A 13 -10.17 1.70 4.44
N CYS A 14 -9.63 1.53 3.23
CA CYS A 14 -9.79 2.50 2.14
C CYS A 14 -11.28 2.74 1.79
N MET A 15 -12.06 1.67 1.66
CA MET A 15 -13.49 1.78 1.36
C MET A 15 -14.26 2.48 2.47
N ALA A 16 -13.98 2.17 3.73
CA ALA A 16 -14.60 2.84 4.87
C ALA A 16 -14.24 4.34 4.94
N GLN A 17 -13.01 4.71 4.58
CA GLN A 17 -12.61 6.13 4.48
C GLN A 17 -13.41 6.85 3.38
N ILE A 18 -13.53 6.26 2.18
CA ILE A 18 -14.32 6.82 1.08
C ILE A 18 -15.76 7.05 1.55
N GLU A 19 -16.39 6.03 2.11
CA GLU A 19 -17.77 6.11 2.60
C GLU A 19 -17.93 7.18 3.67
N SER A 20 -17.05 7.22 4.66
CA SER A 20 -17.08 8.20 5.75
C SER A 20 -16.93 9.63 5.23
N TYR A 21 -16.01 9.87 4.30
CA TYR A 21 -15.78 11.21 3.76
C TYR A 21 -16.96 11.70 2.90
N LEU A 22 -17.58 10.81 2.12
CA LEU A 22 -18.77 11.14 1.34
C LEU A 22 -19.98 11.42 2.24
N LYS A 23 -20.25 10.55 3.22
CA LYS A 23 -21.36 10.76 4.18
C LYS A 23 -21.20 12.04 5.00
N ASN A 24 -19.97 12.42 5.32
CA ASN A 24 -19.67 13.61 6.13
C ASN A 24 -19.21 14.81 5.29
N TYR A 25 -19.51 14.85 3.98
CA TYR A 25 -19.00 15.90 3.10
C TYR A 25 -19.31 17.32 3.59
N ASN A 26 -20.54 17.58 4.02
CA ASN A 26 -20.95 18.86 4.60
C ASN A 26 -20.65 18.99 6.11
N GLY A 27 -20.14 17.95 6.73
CA GLY A 27 -19.80 17.86 8.14
C GLY A 27 -18.32 17.85 8.42
N SER A 28 -17.92 17.02 9.38
CA SER A 28 -16.52 16.84 9.76
C SER A 28 -16.22 15.42 10.22
N VAL A 29 -14.97 14.97 9.97
CA VAL A 29 -14.41 13.72 10.48
C VAL A 29 -13.27 14.08 11.45
N LYS A 30 -13.43 13.66 12.72
CA LYS A 30 -12.47 14.01 13.81
C LYS A 30 -12.07 15.50 13.81
N GLY A 31 -13.04 16.39 13.66
CA GLY A 31 -12.84 17.84 13.70
C GLY A 31 -12.26 18.44 12.40
N VAL A 32 -12.05 17.66 11.36
CA VAL A 32 -11.66 18.17 10.04
C VAL A 32 -12.89 18.38 9.18
N LYS A 33 -13.19 19.61 8.76
CA LYS A 33 -14.27 19.92 7.82
C LYS A 33 -13.95 19.30 6.46
N VAL A 34 -14.72 18.27 6.06
CA VAL A 34 -14.43 17.45 4.87
C VAL A 34 -14.46 18.29 3.60
N LYS A 35 -15.49 19.08 3.41
CA LYS A 35 -15.67 19.98 2.26
C LYS A 35 -14.50 20.95 2.07
N ASN A 36 -13.90 21.45 3.17
CA ASN A 36 -12.78 22.40 3.09
C ASN A 36 -11.50 21.77 2.54
N VAL A 37 -11.38 20.46 2.62
CA VAL A 37 -10.26 19.70 2.06
C VAL A 37 -10.60 19.23 0.65
N LEU A 38 -11.72 18.53 0.47
CA LEU A 38 -12.04 17.88 -0.81
C LEU A 38 -12.41 18.86 -1.94
N ASN A 39 -12.81 20.10 -1.64
CA ASN A 39 -12.97 21.15 -2.66
C ASN A 39 -11.63 21.68 -3.20
N LYS A 40 -10.52 21.42 -2.51
CA LYS A 40 -9.18 21.89 -2.88
C LYS A 40 -8.24 20.78 -3.33
N MET A 41 -8.56 19.52 -2.96
CA MET A 41 -7.71 18.38 -3.24
C MET A 41 -8.54 17.14 -3.56
N ALA A 42 -8.29 16.54 -4.71
CA ALA A 42 -8.81 15.21 -5.05
C ALA A 42 -8.00 14.13 -4.33
N VAL A 43 -8.69 13.14 -3.76
CA VAL A 43 -8.07 11.95 -3.17
C VAL A 43 -8.35 10.77 -4.08
N HIS A 44 -7.30 10.22 -4.69
CA HIS A 44 -7.39 9.03 -5.52
C HIS A 44 -7.15 7.79 -4.66
N TYR A 45 -8.09 6.87 -4.64
CA TYR A 45 -7.95 5.60 -3.94
C TYR A 45 -7.70 4.46 -4.91
N ILE A 46 -6.75 3.59 -4.58
CA ILE A 46 -6.57 2.24 -5.13
C ILE A 46 -6.79 1.27 -3.97
N PRO A 47 -8.05 0.90 -3.67
CA PRO A 47 -8.33 0.08 -2.49
C PRO A 47 -7.73 -1.32 -2.59
N MET A 48 -7.71 -1.89 -3.80
CA MET A 48 -7.26 -3.26 -4.05
C MET A 48 -6.27 -3.28 -5.23
N ALA A 49 -4.99 -3.11 -4.92
CA ALA A 49 -3.93 -3.09 -5.93
C ALA A 49 -3.60 -4.50 -6.50
N ASN A 50 -3.96 -5.57 -5.78
CA ASN A 50 -3.66 -6.95 -6.12
C ASN A 50 -4.92 -7.84 -6.05
N PRO A 51 -5.88 -7.68 -6.98
CA PRO A 51 -7.18 -8.36 -6.90
C PRO A 51 -7.07 -9.89 -7.04
N ASP A 52 -6.25 -10.39 -7.98
CA ASP A 52 -6.10 -11.82 -8.18
C ASP A 52 -5.36 -12.49 -7.01
N GLY A 53 -4.30 -11.85 -6.49
CA GLY A 53 -3.63 -12.32 -5.28
C GLY A 53 -4.58 -12.37 -4.08
N THR A 54 -5.41 -11.34 -3.92
CA THR A 54 -6.43 -11.29 -2.87
C THR A 54 -7.44 -12.42 -3.01
N THR A 55 -7.88 -12.72 -4.23
CA THR A 55 -8.74 -13.87 -4.52
C THR A 55 -8.09 -15.18 -4.06
N ILE A 56 -6.80 -15.36 -4.32
CA ILE A 56 -6.05 -16.54 -3.86
C ILE A 56 -6.02 -16.60 -2.33
N SER A 57 -5.71 -15.48 -1.67
CA SER A 57 -5.61 -15.44 -0.21
C SER A 57 -6.95 -15.69 0.49
N GLN A 58 -8.04 -15.12 -0.01
CA GLN A 58 -9.36 -15.23 0.62
C GLN A 58 -10.12 -16.51 0.25
N PHE A 59 -10.02 -16.94 -1.00
CA PHE A 59 -10.92 -17.95 -1.55
C PHE A 59 -10.20 -19.17 -2.15
N GLY A 60 -8.87 -19.14 -2.20
CA GLY A 60 -8.05 -20.20 -2.74
C GLY A 60 -7.83 -20.13 -4.26
N ILE A 61 -6.85 -20.90 -4.71
CA ILE A 61 -6.40 -20.95 -6.11
C ILE A 61 -7.52 -21.41 -7.07
N SER A 62 -8.46 -22.24 -6.61
CA SER A 62 -9.57 -22.76 -7.42
C SER A 62 -10.45 -21.65 -8.01
N LYS A 63 -10.47 -20.46 -7.40
CA LYS A 63 -11.25 -19.30 -7.84
C LYS A 63 -10.60 -18.51 -8.98
N ILE A 64 -9.34 -18.76 -9.30
CA ILE A 64 -8.70 -18.17 -10.47
C ILE A 64 -9.29 -18.78 -11.73
N ARG A 65 -9.87 -17.95 -12.59
CA ARG A 65 -10.63 -18.39 -13.77
C ARG A 65 -9.73 -18.95 -14.86
N ASP A 66 -8.58 -18.35 -15.12
CA ASP A 66 -7.64 -18.82 -16.13
C ASP A 66 -7.05 -20.17 -15.71
N LYS A 67 -7.34 -21.21 -16.50
CA LYS A 67 -6.93 -22.61 -16.22
C LYS A 67 -5.40 -22.76 -16.24
N LYS A 68 -4.71 -22.08 -17.14
CA LYS A 68 -3.25 -22.15 -17.28
C LYS A 68 -2.57 -21.50 -16.07
N LEU A 69 -3.03 -20.31 -15.69
CA LEU A 69 -2.55 -19.60 -14.51
C LEU A 69 -2.83 -20.38 -13.23
N ARG A 70 -4.03 -20.96 -13.11
CA ARG A 70 -4.40 -21.81 -11.96
C ARG A 70 -3.49 -23.03 -11.82
N LYS A 71 -3.19 -23.73 -12.92
CA LYS A 71 -2.23 -24.85 -12.93
C LYS A 71 -0.83 -24.42 -12.48
N ALA A 72 -0.37 -23.26 -12.96
CA ALA A 72 0.92 -22.70 -12.55
C ALA A 72 0.94 -22.34 -11.05
N LEU A 73 -0.16 -21.78 -10.53
CA LEU A 73 -0.30 -21.44 -9.10
C LEU A 73 -0.23 -22.68 -8.21
N TYR A 74 -0.91 -23.76 -8.54
CA TYR A 74 -0.79 -25.02 -7.79
C TYR A 74 0.65 -25.55 -7.77
N LYS A 75 1.36 -25.43 -8.89
CA LYS A 75 2.79 -25.82 -8.94
C LYS A 75 3.68 -24.91 -8.09
N MET A 76 3.37 -23.60 -7.99
CA MET A 76 4.14 -22.65 -7.21
C MET A 76 3.88 -22.77 -5.71
N SER A 77 2.62 -22.88 -5.32
CA SER A 77 2.20 -22.84 -3.91
C SER A 77 2.23 -24.19 -3.21
N GLY A 78 2.10 -25.29 -3.97
CA GLY A 78 1.95 -26.64 -3.41
C GLY A 78 0.64 -26.85 -2.64
N ALA A 79 -0.28 -25.87 -2.63
CA ALA A 79 -1.52 -25.92 -1.86
C ALA A 79 -2.71 -25.37 -2.64
N SER A 80 -3.92 -25.88 -2.36
CA SER A 80 -5.16 -25.41 -2.96
C SER A 80 -5.69 -24.12 -2.32
N HIS A 81 -5.35 -23.89 -1.04
CA HIS A 81 -5.70 -22.70 -0.28
C HIS A 81 -4.46 -22.08 0.35
N THR A 82 -4.28 -20.80 0.12
CA THR A 82 -3.06 -20.06 0.54
C THR A 82 -3.44 -18.77 1.27
N ALA A 83 -4.06 -18.87 2.45
CA ALA A 83 -4.50 -17.70 3.23
C ALA A 83 -3.37 -16.67 3.44
N THR A 84 -2.14 -17.14 3.58
CA THR A 84 -0.94 -16.30 3.76
C THR A 84 -0.27 -15.87 2.45
N TRP A 85 -0.90 -16.14 1.29
CA TRP A 85 -0.34 -15.75 -0.01
C TRP A 85 -0.10 -14.23 -0.08
N LYS A 86 1.11 -13.82 -0.45
CA LYS A 86 1.54 -12.42 -0.45
C LYS A 86 1.63 -11.85 -1.87
N ALA A 87 2.07 -12.66 -2.81
CA ALA A 87 2.33 -12.28 -4.19
C ALA A 87 1.05 -12.00 -5.01
N ASN A 88 1.20 -11.53 -6.24
CA ASN A 88 0.13 -11.56 -7.23
C ASN A 88 -0.09 -12.98 -7.77
N ALA A 89 -1.03 -13.16 -8.71
CA ALA A 89 -1.32 -14.47 -9.28
C ALA A 89 -0.17 -15.03 -10.15
N ARG A 90 0.82 -14.23 -10.49
CA ARG A 90 2.04 -14.68 -11.20
C ARG A 90 3.18 -15.02 -10.25
N GLY A 91 2.93 -14.98 -8.94
CA GLY A 91 3.92 -15.30 -7.92
C GLY A 91 4.98 -14.23 -7.71
N VAL A 92 4.66 -12.96 -8.01
CA VAL A 92 5.57 -11.80 -7.84
C VAL A 92 5.10 -10.94 -6.68
N ASP A 93 5.99 -10.58 -5.77
CA ASP A 93 5.76 -9.57 -4.75
C ASP A 93 5.75 -8.17 -5.42
N LEU A 94 4.55 -7.58 -5.51
CA LEU A 94 4.36 -6.29 -6.18
C LEU A 94 5.13 -5.15 -5.50
N ASN A 95 5.41 -5.26 -4.19
CA ASN A 95 6.23 -4.30 -3.44
C ASN A 95 7.74 -4.60 -3.53
N ARG A 96 8.13 -5.46 -4.47
CA ARG A 96 9.51 -5.75 -4.90
C ARG A 96 9.70 -5.58 -6.40
N ASN A 97 8.63 -5.21 -7.12
CA ASN A 97 8.63 -5.19 -8.59
C ASN A 97 8.73 -3.79 -9.22
N SER A 98 8.76 -2.71 -8.43
CA SER A 98 8.93 -1.35 -8.99
C SER A 98 10.34 -1.13 -9.56
N ASN A 99 10.48 -0.11 -10.42
CA ASN A 99 11.79 0.29 -10.97
C ASN A 99 12.57 1.22 -10.02
N SER A 100 12.65 0.85 -8.73
CA SER A 100 13.52 1.51 -7.74
C SER A 100 14.37 0.45 -7.07
N HIS A 101 15.70 0.56 -7.17
CA HIS A 101 16.67 -0.42 -6.62
C HIS A 101 16.34 -1.88 -6.98
N PHE A 102 15.76 -2.08 -8.15
CA PHE A 102 15.34 -3.40 -8.60
C PHE A 102 16.52 -4.36 -8.74
N LYS A 103 16.31 -5.59 -8.26
CA LYS A 103 17.21 -6.75 -8.48
C LYS A 103 16.37 -7.90 -9.01
N ALA A 104 16.70 -8.41 -10.17
CA ALA A 104 16.02 -9.58 -10.75
C ALA A 104 16.13 -10.79 -9.82
N ASN A 105 15.03 -11.54 -9.70
CA ASN A 105 14.94 -12.76 -8.89
C ASN A 105 15.31 -12.58 -7.40
N HIS A 106 15.27 -11.35 -6.88
CA HIS A 106 15.38 -11.13 -5.44
C HIS A 106 14.25 -11.89 -4.72
N GLY A 107 14.52 -12.44 -3.53
CA GLY A 107 13.57 -13.25 -2.78
C GLY A 107 13.39 -14.69 -3.28
N GLY A 108 14.22 -15.16 -4.21
CA GLY A 108 14.28 -16.54 -4.64
C GLY A 108 13.44 -16.85 -5.89
N LYS A 109 12.48 -17.77 -5.80
CA LYS A 109 11.66 -18.23 -6.93
C LYS A 109 10.23 -17.67 -6.90
N ARG A 110 9.51 -17.80 -8.01
CA ARG A 110 8.08 -17.44 -8.08
C ARG A 110 7.27 -18.07 -6.95
N GLY A 111 6.46 -17.25 -6.31
CA GLY A 111 5.66 -17.66 -5.16
C GLY A 111 6.36 -17.53 -3.81
N SER A 112 7.68 -17.34 -3.77
CA SER A 112 8.40 -17.03 -2.52
C SER A 112 8.11 -15.60 -2.06
N GLU A 113 8.14 -15.37 -0.76
CA GLU A 113 8.01 -14.01 -0.21
C GLU A 113 9.17 -13.14 -0.69
N GLY A 114 8.85 -11.95 -1.15
CA GLY A 114 9.83 -10.99 -1.64
C GLY A 114 10.34 -11.25 -3.06
N PHE A 115 9.80 -12.24 -3.80
CA PHE A 115 10.21 -12.46 -5.18
C PHE A 115 9.86 -11.28 -6.07
N SER A 116 10.88 -10.61 -6.58
CA SER A 116 10.75 -9.35 -7.34
C SER A 116 10.29 -9.52 -8.80
N GLY A 117 10.31 -10.73 -9.31
CA GLY A 117 10.17 -10.99 -10.75
C GLY A 117 11.50 -10.94 -11.50
N THR A 118 11.46 -11.20 -12.80
CA THR A 118 12.64 -11.27 -13.68
C THR A 118 13.05 -9.91 -14.26
N SER A 119 12.12 -8.95 -14.27
CA SER A 119 12.38 -7.57 -14.71
C SER A 119 11.55 -6.57 -13.92
N ALA A 120 12.07 -5.34 -13.82
CA ALA A 120 11.38 -4.24 -13.16
C ALA A 120 10.05 -3.94 -13.86
N ALA A 121 9.01 -3.67 -13.05
CA ALA A 121 7.67 -3.38 -13.53
C ALA A 121 7.14 -4.42 -14.55
N SER A 122 7.48 -5.70 -14.34
CA SER A 122 6.96 -6.79 -15.18
C SER A 122 5.46 -6.99 -15.03
N GLU A 123 4.93 -6.70 -13.85
CA GLU A 123 3.55 -7.00 -13.49
C GLU A 123 2.58 -5.90 -13.93
N PRO A 124 1.40 -6.28 -14.45
CA PRO A 124 0.39 -5.31 -14.91
C PRO A 124 -0.07 -4.37 -13.79
N GLU A 125 -0.20 -4.87 -12.56
CA GLU A 125 -0.59 -4.08 -11.39
C GLU A 125 0.47 -3.01 -11.08
N THR A 126 1.74 -3.36 -11.11
CA THR A 126 2.85 -2.41 -10.93
C THR A 126 2.85 -1.35 -12.02
N LYS A 127 2.63 -1.75 -13.29
CA LYS A 127 2.55 -0.81 -14.43
C LYS A 127 1.37 0.14 -14.27
N ALA A 128 0.20 -0.34 -13.88
CA ALA A 128 -1.00 0.47 -13.70
C ALA A 128 -0.79 1.54 -12.61
N ILE A 129 -0.27 1.15 -11.44
CA ILE A 129 0.02 2.09 -10.36
C ILE A 129 1.07 3.12 -10.81
N ALA A 130 2.17 2.67 -11.41
CA ALA A 130 3.23 3.56 -11.90
C ALA A 130 2.72 4.52 -12.99
N GLY A 131 1.84 4.05 -13.87
CA GLY A 131 1.19 4.85 -14.92
C GLY A 131 0.35 5.98 -14.33
N LEU A 132 -0.53 5.67 -13.37
CA LEU A 132 -1.34 6.67 -12.67
C LEU A 132 -0.47 7.71 -11.95
N LEU A 133 0.55 7.26 -11.21
CA LEU A 133 1.46 8.16 -10.50
C LEU A 133 2.21 9.11 -11.45
N LYS A 134 2.69 8.60 -12.58
CA LYS A 134 3.33 9.41 -13.63
C LYS A 134 2.36 10.42 -14.23
N GLN A 135 1.14 10.00 -14.56
CA GLN A 135 0.09 10.89 -15.09
C GLN A 135 -0.20 12.04 -14.13
N LEU A 136 -0.48 11.74 -12.85
CA LEU A 136 -0.75 12.75 -11.84
C LEU A 136 0.45 13.68 -11.61
N LYS A 137 1.67 13.15 -11.69
CA LYS A 137 2.90 13.94 -11.55
C LYS A 137 3.09 14.89 -12.73
N ASN A 138 2.92 14.38 -13.97
CA ASN A 138 3.06 15.17 -15.19
C ASN A 138 2.03 16.31 -15.23
N ASN A 139 0.81 16.06 -14.77
CA ASN A 139 -0.22 17.08 -14.64
C ASN A 139 0.02 18.06 -13.46
N LYS A 140 1.12 17.89 -12.70
CA LYS A 140 1.50 18.70 -11.52
C LYS A 140 0.46 18.65 -10.39
N THR A 141 -0.40 17.62 -10.36
CA THR A 141 -1.48 17.48 -9.38
C THR A 141 -1.11 16.57 -8.21
N LEU A 142 -0.13 15.67 -8.37
CA LEU A 142 0.30 14.76 -7.29
C LEU A 142 0.99 15.52 -6.16
N LYS A 143 0.40 15.49 -4.97
CA LYS A 143 0.93 16.14 -3.76
C LYS A 143 1.62 15.16 -2.80
N GLY A 144 1.12 13.94 -2.67
CA GLY A 144 1.69 12.91 -1.80
C GLY A 144 1.00 11.57 -1.95
N VAL A 145 1.59 10.53 -1.36
CA VAL A 145 1.09 9.16 -1.41
C VAL A 145 1.09 8.54 -0.01
N VAL A 146 0.02 7.84 0.31
CA VAL A 146 -0.10 7.01 1.51
C VAL A 146 -0.28 5.56 1.10
N ASN A 147 0.66 4.71 1.48
CA ASN A 147 0.56 3.27 1.29
C ASN A 147 0.05 2.60 2.56
N TYR A 148 -1.01 1.81 2.44
CA TYR A 148 -1.48 0.95 3.51
C TYR A 148 -1.03 -0.48 3.29
N HIS A 149 -0.37 -1.03 4.30
CA HIS A 149 0.09 -2.40 4.45
C HIS A 149 -0.42 -3.00 5.77
N ALA A 150 -0.18 -4.25 5.99
CA ALA A 150 -0.34 -4.95 7.26
C ALA A 150 0.79 -5.99 7.42
N MET A 151 1.42 -6.10 8.63
CA MET A 151 0.93 -5.61 9.91
C MET A 151 2.10 -5.07 10.77
N GLY A 152 1.76 -4.40 11.87
CA GLY A 152 2.79 -3.97 12.84
C GLY A 152 2.39 -2.75 13.68
N SER A 153 1.32 -2.02 13.32
CA SER A 153 0.99 -0.72 13.93
C SER A 153 2.18 0.25 13.91
N ILE A 154 2.84 0.35 12.76
CA ILE A 154 4.04 1.17 12.54
C ILE A 154 3.88 2.07 11.32
N VAL A 155 4.67 3.15 11.27
CA VAL A 155 4.74 4.09 10.14
C VAL A 155 6.18 4.18 9.65
N PHE A 156 6.38 4.06 8.35
CA PHE A 156 7.64 4.32 7.67
C PHE A 156 7.59 5.68 6.97
N GLY A 157 8.61 6.50 7.17
CA GLY A 157 8.73 7.84 6.60
C GLY A 157 10.17 8.25 6.26
N SER A 158 11.12 7.32 6.35
CA SER A 158 12.50 7.55 5.90
C SER A 158 12.61 7.47 4.38
N GLY A 159 13.64 8.13 3.83
CA GLY A 159 13.95 8.12 2.41
C GLY A 159 13.69 9.43 1.69
N GLY A 160 13.91 9.43 0.37
CA GLY A 160 13.86 10.63 -0.46
C GLY A 160 15.00 11.60 -0.19
N SER A 161 14.99 12.73 -0.88
CA SER A 161 15.99 13.81 -0.74
C SER A 161 15.34 15.19 -0.82
N GLY A 162 16.02 16.22 -0.38
CA GLY A 162 15.59 17.61 -0.52
C GLY A 162 14.17 17.88 -0.01
N LYS A 163 13.33 18.48 -0.86
CA LYS A 163 11.94 18.81 -0.55
C LYS A 163 11.12 17.54 -0.28
N VAL A 164 11.30 16.46 -1.06
CA VAL A 164 10.57 15.19 -0.88
C VAL A 164 10.79 14.62 0.51
N LYS A 165 12.04 14.57 0.97
CA LYS A 165 12.38 14.11 2.34
C LYS A 165 11.70 14.96 3.41
N LYS A 166 11.76 16.30 3.28
CA LYS A 166 11.15 17.23 4.24
C LYS A 166 9.62 17.03 4.33
N GLU A 167 8.96 16.91 3.19
CA GLU A 167 7.50 16.70 3.11
C GLU A 167 7.09 15.32 3.62
N THR A 168 7.82 14.27 3.24
CA THR A 168 7.60 12.90 3.76
C THR A 168 7.69 12.89 5.29
N GLN A 169 8.67 13.58 5.86
CA GLN A 169 8.80 13.63 7.31
C GLN A 169 7.68 14.42 8.02
N LYS A 170 7.10 15.44 7.37
CA LYS A 170 5.90 16.10 7.91
C LYS A 170 4.72 15.12 7.95
N MET A 171 4.45 14.42 6.85
CA MET A 171 3.44 13.37 6.77
C MET A 171 3.67 12.29 7.82
N TYR A 172 4.87 11.77 7.91
CA TYR A 172 5.26 10.75 8.89
C TYR A 172 4.96 11.16 10.34
N ARG A 173 5.37 12.38 10.74
CA ARG A 173 5.09 12.88 12.09
C ARG A 173 3.60 13.06 12.35
N LEU A 174 2.85 13.54 11.35
CA LEU A 174 1.40 13.68 11.44
C LEU A 174 0.72 12.31 11.56
N ALA A 175 1.08 11.35 10.71
CA ALA A 175 0.53 10.00 10.75
C ALA A 175 0.75 9.33 12.11
N ARG A 176 1.96 9.40 12.66
CA ARG A 176 2.26 8.87 14.00
C ARG A 176 1.45 9.55 15.10
N LYS A 177 1.32 10.88 15.04
CA LYS A 177 0.51 11.64 16.00
C LYS A 177 -0.97 11.24 15.96
N ILE A 178 -1.53 11.01 14.78
CA ILE A 178 -2.94 10.64 14.60
C ILE A 178 -3.20 9.21 15.06
N THR A 179 -2.36 8.26 14.61
CA THR A 179 -2.59 6.83 14.79
C THR A 179 -2.07 6.29 16.11
N GLY A 180 -1.10 6.95 16.72
CA GLY A 180 -0.33 6.40 17.83
C GLY A 180 0.58 5.24 17.43
N TYR A 181 0.83 5.05 16.13
CA TYR A 181 1.70 3.98 15.63
C TYR A 181 3.17 4.28 15.92
N ALA A 182 3.94 3.22 16.15
CA ALA A 182 5.38 3.32 16.40
C ALA A 182 6.14 3.73 15.12
N SER A 183 7.43 4.02 15.27
CA SER A 183 8.34 4.22 14.13
C SER A 183 8.66 2.90 13.46
N GLY A 184 8.31 2.74 12.20
CA GLY A 184 8.79 1.63 11.39
C GLY A 184 10.24 1.78 10.96
N ASP A 185 10.73 3.02 10.88
CA ASP A 185 12.11 3.32 10.51
C ASP A 185 13.14 2.79 11.54
N SER A 186 12.69 2.51 12.77
CA SER A 186 13.51 1.90 13.83
C SER A 186 13.56 0.36 13.77
N TYR A 187 12.66 -0.26 12.99
CA TYR A 187 12.57 -1.72 12.84
C TYR A 187 13.30 -2.27 11.61
N GLY A 188 13.83 -1.38 10.78
CA GLY A 188 14.55 -1.78 9.58
C GLY A 188 15.97 -2.20 9.87
N SER A 189 16.29 -3.45 9.68
CA SER A 189 17.66 -3.99 9.73
C SER A 189 18.54 -3.51 8.56
N SER A 190 18.03 -2.73 7.65
CA SER A 190 18.77 -2.22 6.51
C SER A 190 18.76 -0.71 6.47
N SER A 191 19.94 -0.12 6.64
CA SER A 191 20.23 1.29 6.42
C SER A 191 20.11 1.72 4.95
N GLY A 192 19.52 0.89 4.08
CA GLY A 192 19.43 1.10 2.65
C GLY A 192 18.00 1.01 2.09
N PRO A 193 17.81 1.43 0.83
CA PRO A 193 16.53 1.35 0.15
C PRO A 193 16.10 -0.10 -0.08
N SER A 194 14.80 -0.36 -0.02
CA SER A 194 14.24 -1.69 -0.26
C SER A 194 14.20 -2.01 -1.76
N VAL A 195 14.61 -3.22 -2.14
CA VAL A 195 14.53 -3.68 -3.53
C VAL A 195 13.11 -3.57 -4.05
N GLY A 196 12.91 -2.84 -5.16
CA GLY A 196 11.65 -2.73 -5.87
C GLY A 196 10.47 -2.19 -5.06
N SER A 197 10.71 -1.48 -3.97
CA SER A 197 9.67 -0.92 -3.10
C SER A 197 8.86 0.17 -3.82
N MET A 198 7.54 0.13 -3.69
CA MET A 198 6.67 1.18 -4.25
C MET A 198 6.88 2.51 -3.53
N ARG A 199 7.15 2.54 -2.23
CA ARG A 199 7.47 3.77 -1.49
C ARG A 199 8.71 4.45 -2.06
N ASP A 200 9.80 3.69 -2.24
CA ASP A 200 11.04 4.25 -2.75
C ASP A 200 10.89 4.71 -4.22
N TYR A 201 10.11 3.97 -5.01
CA TYR A 201 9.75 4.39 -6.37
C TYR A 201 9.03 5.76 -6.37
N VAL A 202 8.06 5.95 -5.50
CA VAL A 202 7.34 7.24 -5.37
C VAL A 202 8.29 8.37 -4.99
N MET A 203 9.16 8.14 -4.02
CA MET A 203 10.06 9.20 -3.53
C MET A 203 11.19 9.52 -4.51
N GLU A 204 11.76 8.49 -5.14
CA GLU A 204 13.00 8.63 -5.94
C GLU A 204 12.74 8.83 -7.43
N LYS A 205 11.74 8.15 -8.01
CA LYS A 205 11.45 8.22 -9.44
C LYS A 205 10.33 9.22 -9.74
N ILE A 206 9.26 9.19 -8.95
CA ILE A 206 8.13 10.12 -9.10
C ILE A 206 8.43 11.48 -8.44
N LYS A 207 9.39 11.54 -7.51
CA LYS A 207 9.75 12.77 -6.77
C LYS A 207 8.54 13.36 -6.04
N SER A 208 7.84 12.53 -5.28
CA SER A 208 6.69 12.92 -4.46
C SER A 208 6.82 12.35 -3.05
N PRO A 209 6.34 13.06 -2.01
CA PRO A 209 6.38 12.54 -0.64
C PRO A 209 5.52 11.30 -0.50
N CYS A 210 5.98 10.34 0.31
CA CYS A 210 5.31 9.06 0.50
C CYS A 210 5.56 8.48 1.89
N ILE A 211 4.49 8.03 2.54
CA ILE A 211 4.56 7.26 3.78
C ILE A 211 3.94 5.88 3.61
N THR A 212 4.38 4.93 4.42
CA THR A 212 3.77 3.61 4.50
C THR A 212 3.31 3.34 5.94
N LEU A 213 2.08 2.88 6.09
CA LEU A 213 1.52 2.42 7.35
C LEU A 213 1.31 0.91 7.30
N GLU A 214 1.81 0.21 8.29
CA GLU A 214 1.50 -1.19 8.57
C GLU A 214 0.40 -1.22 9.64
N ILE A 215 -0.85 -1.45 9.23
CA ILE A 215 -1.99 -1.43 10.16
C ILE A 215 -2.12 -2.74 10.91
N GLY A 216 -2.74 -2.70 12.11
CA GLY A 216 -3.05 -3.89 12.90
C GLY A 216 -1.84 -4.59 13.49
N VAL A 217 -2.10 -5.69 14.19
CA VAL A 217 -1.09 -6.51 14.90
C VAL A 217 -1.45 -8.00 14.83
N ALA A 218 -0.53 -8.88 15.28
CA ALA A 218 -0.81 -10.29 15.50
C ALA A 218 -1.21 -11.11 14.25
N GLY A 219 -0.39 -11.04 13.21
CA GLY A 219 -0.49 -11.92 12.05
C GLY A 219 -1.22 -11.31 10.86
N CYS A 220 -1.04 -11.91 9.70
CA CYS A 220 -1.65 -11.51 8.44
C CYS A 220 -2.08 -12.78 7.67
N PRO A 221 -3.35 -12.90 7.24
CA PRO A 221 -4.40 -11.86 7.22
C PRO A 221 -4.84 -11.41 8.62
N LEU A 222 -5.15 -10.11 8.73
CA LEU A 222 -5.66 -9.55 9.99
C LEU A 222 -7.08 -10.06 10.29
N PRO A 223 -7.38 -10.49 11.53
CA PRO A 223 -8.74 -10.88 11.90
C PRO A 223 -9.67 -9.65 11.91
N ILE A 224 -10.91 -9.87 11.48
CA ILE A 224 -11.92 -8.80 11.35
C ILE A 224 -12.18 -8.06 12.67
N SER A 225 -12.00 -8.71 13.80
CA SER A 225 -12.13 -8.11 15.14
C SER A 225 -11.22 -6.91 15.38
N GLN A 226 -10.11 -6.79 14.64
CA GLN A 226 -9.22 -5.63 14.73
C GLN A 226 -9.73 -4.40 13.97
N PHE A 227 -10.72 -4.55 13.05
CA PHE A 227 -11.14 -3.46 12.18
C PHE A 227 -11.58 -2.21 12.95
N SER A 228 -12.38 -2.35 13.99
CA SER A 228 -12.85 -1.21 14.79
C SER A 228 -11.71 -0.39 15.40
N SER A 229 -10.65 -1.06 15.89
CA SER A 229 -9.46 -0.40 16.43
C SER A 229 -8.65 0.29 15.34
N ILE A 230 -8.44 -0.39 14.20
CA ILE A 230 -7.74 0.15 13.03
C ILE A 230 -8.50 1.36 12.50
N TRP A 231 -9.82 1.27 12.36
CA TRP A 231 -10.67 2.35 11.90
C TRP A 231 -10.51 3.60 12.77
N ARG A 232 -10.73 3.49 14.08
CA ARG A 232 -10.61 4.63 15.00
C ARG A 232 -9.30 5.40 14.89
N LYS A 233 -8.21 4.69 14.60
CA LYS A 233 -6.87 5.27 14.46
C LYS A 233 -6.65 5.91 13.08
N ASN A 234 -7.30 5.42 12.03
CA ASN A 234 -6.99 5.79 10.66
C ASN A 234 -8.11 6.57 9.94
N GLU A 235 -9.32 6.69 10.51
CA GLU A 235 -10.47 7.27 9.80
C GLU A 235 -10.22 8.69 9.27
N SER A 236 -9.48 9.53 9.99
CA SER A 236 -9.17 10.89 9.56
C SER A 236 -7.81 11.06 8.89
N LEU A 237 -7.00 9.98 8.81
CA LEU A 237 -5.61 10.09 8.40
C LEU A 237 -5.45 10.72 7.03
N VAL A 238 -6.05 10.16 6.00
CA VAL A 238 -5.89 10.63 4.61
C VAL A 238 -6.41 12.07 4.46
N LEU A 239 -7.51 12.41 5.14
CA LEU A 239 -8.07 13.75 5.11
C LEU A 239 -7.13 14.78 5.78
N ARG A 240 -6.45 14.40 6.87
CA ARG A 240 -5.47 15.25 7.55
C ARG A 240 -4.17 15.38 6.77
N GLU A 241 -3.71 14.30 6.13
CA GLU A 241 -2.56 14.34 5.23
C GLU A 241 -2.85 15.21 4.00
N ALA A 242 -4.05 15.09 3.41
CA ALA A 242 -4.48 15.97 2.33
C ALA A 242 -4.48 17.44 2.78
N LYS A 243 -5.01 17.74 3.98
CA LYS A 243 -5.00 19.10 4.54
C LYS A 243 -3.58 19.61 4.79
N LEU A 244 -2.64 18.77 5.20
CA LEU A 244 -1.23 19.13 5.40
C LEU A 244 -0.54 19.53 4.10
N LEU A 245 -0.96 18.95 2.97
CA LEU A 245 -0.35 19.14 1.65
C LEU A 245 -1.04 20.20 0.78
N LEU A 246 -2.09 20.86 1.30
CA LEU A 246 -2.72 22.04 0.68
C LEU A 246 -1.79 23.25 0.74
#